data_c776e528d7786cf396ac1e3598aec873
#
_entry.id   c776e528d7786cf396ac1e3598aec873
#
_cell.length_a   1.000
_cell.length_b   1.000
_cell.length_c   1.000
_cell.angle_alpha   90.00
_cell.angle_beta   90.00
_cell.angle_gamma   90.00
#
_symmetry.space_group_name_H-M   'P 1'
#
loop_
_entity.id
_entity.type
_entity.pdbx_description
1 polymer ?
#
loop_
_entity_poly.entity_id
_entity_poly.type
_entity_poly.pdbx_seq_one_letter_code
_entity_poly.pdbx_strand_id
1 'polypeptide(L)'
;MDISFYKGKRVFVTGHTGFKGTWLCRILVNAGAIVTGYSLEPPTSPDLFSLAGLEDKMTSIIGDIRDLLALQKAFDEAKPEIVLHLAAQPIVRDSYKDPRYTYETNVMGTVNILECVRQADYVKSVLNVTTDKVYKNNEWCWGYREDEPLDGFDPYSNSKSCSELVTHSYINSFFQNRDIAVSTARAGNVIGGGDFANDRIIPDCVRAMAKGAPIGVRNPYSTRPYQHVLEPLSVYLLIAQKQYEDRKYAGFYNVGPDECDCVTTGQLVDLFCRCWGDGASWVNQAEANAPHEANFLKLDCSKIKAVFGWQPRWHIAECMEMTCRFSKVWLSGGDIPAEMDNEINEFFERT
;
A
#
# COMPACT_ATOMS: atom_id res chain seq x y z
N MET A 1 -4.68 -8.73 -16.04
CA MET A 1 -5.83 -8.15 -15.31
C MET A 1 -6.63 -7.33 -16.31
N ASP A 2 -7.94 -7.41 -16.29
CA ASP A 2 -8.81 -6.57 -17.10
C ASP A 2 -9.36 -5.42 -16.24
N ILE A 3 -8.78 -4.22 -16.40
CA ILE A 3 -9.18 -3.04 -15.63
C ILE A 3 -10.62 -2.59 -15.96
N SER A 4 -11.14 -2.94 -17.14
CA SER A 4 -12.51 -2.60 -17.56
C SER A 4 -13.60 -3.28 -16.70
N PHE A 5 -13.23 -4.33 -15.96
CA PHE A 5 -14.09 -4.99 -14.96
C PHE A 5 -14.67 -3.99 -13.94
N TYR A 6 -13.89 -2.95 -13.60
CA TYR A 6 -14.29 -1.97 -12.58
C TYR A 6 -15.30 -0.94 -13.08
N LYS A 7 -15.54 -0.85 -14.37
CA LYS A 7 -16.50 0.12 -14.93
C LYS A 7 -17.91 -0.07 -14.33
N GLY A 8 -18.41 0.98 -13.70
CA GLY A 8 -19.71 1.00 -13.02
C GLY A 8 -19.77 0.23 -11.69
N LYS A 9 -18.69 -0.42 -11.23
CA LYS A 9 -18.63 -1.06 -9.91
C LYS A 9 -18.56 -0.04 -8.79
N ARG A 10 -19.33 -0.27 -7.72
CA ARG A 10 -19.25 0.54 -6.50
C ARG A 10 -18.11 0.00 -5.63
N VAL A 11 -17.07 0.82 -5.47
CA VAL A 11 -15.85 0.47 -4.72
C VAL A 11 -15.69 1.40 -3.53
N PHE A 12 -15.55 0.82 -2.34
CA PHE A 12 -15.26 1.54 -1.10
C PHE A 12 -13.79 1.41 -0.75
N VAL A 13 -13.09 2.54 -0.65
CA VAL A 13 -11.65 2.58 -0.36
C VAL A 13 -11.43 3.29 0.95
N THR A 14 -10.93 2.59 1.97
CA THR A 14 -10.48 3.27 3.20
C THR A 14 -9.03 3.72 3.06
N GLY A 15 -8.70 4.90 3.58
CA GLY A 15 -7.34 5.45 3.47
C GLY A 15 -7.06 6.10 2.10
N HIS A 16 -8.08 6.60 1.43
CA HIS A 16 -8.01 7.16 0.08
C HIS A 16 -7.17 8.44 -0.04
N THR A 17 -7.03 9.22 1.03
CA THR A 17 -6.22 10.44 1.09
C THR A 17 -4.72 10.18 1.23
N GLY A 18 -4.33 8.94 1.59
CA GLY A 18 -2.93 8.55 1.71
C GLY A 18 -2.29 8.22 0.36
N PHE A 19 -0.96 8.08 0.32
CA PHE A 19 -0.17 7.83 -0.89
C PHE A 19 -0.72 6.67 -1.75
N LYS A 20 -0.80 5.44 -1.20
CA LYS A 20 -1.34 4.28 -1.94
C LYS A 20 -2.81 4.45 -2.31
N GLY A 21 -3.60 5.00 -1.37
CA GLY A 21 -5.04 5.18 -1.57
C GLY A 21 -5.35 6.14 -2.70
N THR A 22 -4.59 7.21 -2.84
CA THR A 22 -4.73 8.18 -3.93
C THR A 22 -4.43 7.56 -5.29
N TRP A 23 -3.30 6.85 -5.44
CA TRP A 23 -2.99 6.11 -6.66
C TRP A 23 -4.08 5.10 -7.02
N LEU A 24 -4.55 4.33 -6.02
CA LEU A 24 -5.62 3.35 -6.22
C LEU A 24 -6.92 4.01 -6.71
N CYS A 25 -7.32 5.11 -6.06
CA CYS A 25 -8.51 5.86 -6.48
C CYS A 25 -8.36 6.43 -7.89
N ARG A 26 -7.16 6.92 -8.27
CA ARG A 26 -6.91 7.39 -9.64
C ARG A 26 -7.10 6.29 -10.67
N ILE A 27 -6.55 5.09 -10.42
CA ILE A 27 -6.74 3.92 -11.30
C ILE A 27 -8.23 3.56 -11.41
N LEU A 28 -8.95 3.49 -10.30
CA LEU A 28 -10.36 3.11 -10.27
C LEU A 28 -11.27 4.14 -10.97
N VAL A 29 -11.02 5.44 -10.75
CA VAL A 29 -11.76 6.53 -11.41
C VAL A 29 -11.52 6.47 -12.91
N ASN A 30 -10.28 6.30 -13.36
CA ASN A 30 -9.95 6.16 -14.78
C ASN A 30 -10.59 4.91 -15.41
N ALA A 31 -10.74 3.84 -14.65
CA ALA A 31 -11.47 2.63 -15.07
C ALA A 31 -13.00 2.81 -15.11
N GLY A 32 -13.53 3.94 -14.68
CA GLY A 32 -14.96 4.23 -14.64
C GLY A 32 -15.70 3.58 -13.45
N ALA A 33 -15.03 3.27 -12.37
CA ALA A 33 -15.65 2.81 -11.13
C ALA A 33 -16.38 3.96 -10.41
N ILE A 34 -17.40 3.62 -9.62
CA ILE A 34 -18.07 4.53 -8.69
C ILE A 34 -17.34 4.41 -7.34
N VAL A 35 -16.41 5.34 -7.09
CA VAL A 35 -15.51 5.27 -5.94
C VAL A 35 -16.05 6.10 -4.78
N THR A 36 -16.13 5.48 -3.59
CA THR A 36 -16.33 6.18 -2.32
C THR A 36 -15.11 5.95 -1.43
N GLY A 37 -14.42 7.02 -1.09
CA GLY A 37 -13.30 7.01 -0.16
C GLY A 37 -13.71 7.40 1.26
N TYR A 38 -13.14 6.75 2.28
CA TYR A 38 -13.31 7.07 3.68
C TYR A 38 -11.96 7.12 4.38
N SER A 39 -11.56 8.26 4.91
CA SER A 39 -10.24 8.46 5.53
C SER A 39 -10.21 9.72 6.39
N LEU A 40 -9.18 9.83 7.21
CA LEU A 40 -8.80 11.13 7.79
C LEU A 40 -8.37 12.11 6.69
N GLU A 41 -8.22 13.38 7.05
CA GLU A 41 -7.58 14.38 6.19
C GLU A 41 -6.21 13.89 5.67
N PRO A 42 -5.73 14.40 4.54
CA PRO A 42 -4.42 14.04 4.03
C PRO A 42 -3.32 14.18 5.09
N PRO A 43 -2.44 13.16 5.26
CA PRO A 43 -1.50 13.13 6.38
C PRO A 43 -0.27 14.04 6.21
N THR A 44 -0.10 14.67 5.05
CA THR A 44 1.09 15.46 4.71
C THR A 44 0.70 16.77 4.02
N SER A 45 1.62 17.74 4.03
CA SER A 45 1.52 18.95 3.21
C SER A 45 2.90 19.19 2.57
N PRO A 46 3.00 19.15 1.24
CA PRO A 46 1.94 18.85 0.28
C PRO A 46 1.39 17.43 0.42
N ASP A 47 0.24 17.15 -0.18
CA ASP A 47 -0.37 15.82 -0.23
C ASP A 47 -0.73 15.42 -1.67
N LEU A 48 -0.69 14.13 -1.92
CA LEU A 48 -0.95 13.62 -3.27
C LEU A 48 -2.43 13.70 -3.64
N PHE A 49 -3.36 13.58 -2.68
CA PHE A 49 -4.80 13.55 -2.97
C PHE A 49 -5.27 14.87 -3.59
N SER A 50 -4.88 15.99 -2.99
CA SER A 50 -5.16 17.33 -3.54
C SER A 50 -4.44 17.54 -4.88
N LEU A 51 -3.17 17.15 -4.99
CA LEU A 51 -2.40 17.25 -6.25
C LEU A 51 -2.99 16.41 -7.37
N ALA A 52 -3.58 15.26 -7.07
CA ALA A 52 -4.20 14.37 -8.06
C ALA A 52 -5.56 14.87 -8.58
N GLY A 53 -6.16 15.89 -7.98
CA GLY A 53 -7.45 16.44 -8.40
C GLY A 53 -8.58 15.41 -8.39
N LEU A 54 -8.68 14.62 -7.32
CA LEU A 54 -9.67 13.54 -7.19
C LEU A 54 -10.94 13.99 -6.46
N GLU A 55 -10.93 15.13 -5.80
CA GLU A 55 -12.03 15.62 -4.95
C GLU A 55 -13.38 15.66 -5.67
N ASP A 56 -13.40 16.12 -6.94
CA ASP A 56 -14.60 16.21 -7.76
C ASP A 56 -14.88 14.96 -8.62
N LYS A 57 -14.00 13.95 -8.55
CA LYS A 57 -14.09 12.75 -9.41
C LYS A 57 -14.59 11.51 -8.68
N MET A 58 -14.71 11.59 -7.36
CA MET A 58 -15.18 10.51 -6.49
C MET A 58 -15.91 11.09 -5.28
N THR A 59 -16.64 10.26 -4.55
CA THR A 59 -17.17 10.65 -3.24
C THR A 59 -16.05 10.52 -2.20
N SER A 60 -15.57 11.65 -1.68
CA SER A 60 -14.56 11.69 -0.60
C SER A 60 -15.24 12.02 0.72
N ILE A 61 -15.14 11.11 1.69
CA ILE A 61 -15.69 11.28 3.05
C ILE A 61 -14.53 11.32 4.04
N ILE A 62 -14.41 12.45 4.73
CA ILE A 62 -13.44 12.60 5.80
C ILE A 62 -14.05 12.04 7.08
N GLY A 63 -13.40 11.02 7.65
CA GLY A 63 -13.87 10.32 8.85
C GLY A 63 -12.81 9.37 9.41
N ASP A 64 -12.97 9.02 10.68
CA ASP A 64 -12.05 8.14 11.40
C ASP A 64 -12.55 6.69 11.34
N ILE A 65 -11.68 5.76 10.89
CA ILE A 65 -12.01 4.33 10.82
C ILE A 65 -12.33 3.72 12.20
N ARG A 66 -11.96 4.40 13.29
CA ARG A 66 -12.26 4.00 14.66
C ARG A 66 -13.71 4.33 15.08
N ASP A 67 -14.35 5.27 14.38
CA ASP A 67 -15.76 5.60 14.60
C ASP A 67 -16.66 4.67 13.76
N LEU A 68 -17.10 3.58 14.40
CA LEU A 68 -17.96 2.58 13.75
C LEU A 68 -19.27 3.19 13.25
N LEU A 69 -19.90 4.11 13.98
CA LEU A 69 -21.20 4.65 13.59
C LEU A 69 -21.10 5.54 12.36
N ALA A 70 -20.09 6.40 12.31
CA ALA A 70 -19.81 7.24 11.14
C ALA A 70 -19.43 6.39 9.92
N LEU A 71 -18.56 5.38 10.12
CA LEU A 71 -18.16 4.45 9.08
C LEU A 71 -19.36 3.67 8.54
N GLN A 72 -20.21 3.11 9.40
CA GLN A 72 -21.40 2.34 9.00
C GLN A 72 -22.35 3.20 8.15
N LYS A 73 -22.59 4.44 8.57
CA LYS A 73 -23.42 5.37 7.80
C LYS A 73 -22.87 5.60 6.39
N ALA A 74 -21.57 5.91 6.27
CA ALA A 74 -20.91 6.11 4.98
C ALA A 74 -20.95 4.83 4.10
N PHE A 75 -20.77 3.68 4.72
CA PHE A 75 -20.81 2.38 4.05
C PHE A 75 -22.21 2.04 3.50
N ASP A 76 -23.25 2.28 4.30
CA ASP A 76 -24.66 2.04 3.91
C ASP A 76 -25.13 3.00 2.79
N GLU A 77 -24.63 4.23 2.78
CA GLU A 77 -24.88 5.18 1.69
C GLU A 77 -24.17 4.76 0.39
N ALA A 78 -22.92 4.30 0.48
CA ALA A 78 -22.12 3.87 -0.67
C ALA A 78 -22.59 2.53 -1.29
N LYS A 79 -23.12 1.62 -0.48
CA LYS A 79 -23.53 0.24 -0.86
C LYS A 79 -22.49 -0.47 -1.75
N PRO A 80 -21.24 -0.60 -1.32
CA PRO A 80 -20.17 -1.10 -2.17
C PRO A 80 -20.30 -2.58 -2.50
N GLU A 81 -19.93 -2.96 -3.71
CA GLU A 81 -19.75 -4.36 -4.11
C GLU A 81 -18.34 -4.85 -3.78
N ILE A 82 -17.37 -3.93 -3.76
CA ILE A 82 -15.95 -4.21 -3.52
C ILE A 82 -15.44 -3.26 -2.43
N VAL A 83 -14.70 -3.81 -1.47
CA VAL A 83 -14.09 -3.06 -0.36
C VAL A 83 -12.57 -3.27 -0.39
N LEU A 84 -11.83 -2.17 -0.45
CA LEU A 84 -10.37 -2.14 -0.39
C LEU A 84 -9.95 -1.38 0.88
N HIS A 85 -9.50 -2.12 1.90
CA HIS A 85 -9.16 -1.57 3.20
C HIS A 85 -7.66 -1.25 3.29
N LEU A 86 -7.31 0.03 3.13
CA LEU A 86 -5.93 0.53 3.19
C LEU A 86 -5.69 1.46 4.39
N ALA A 87 -6.74 1.92 5.08
CA ALA A 87 -6.61 2.81 6.23
C ALA A 87 -5.76 2.17 7.34
N ALA A 88 -4.72 2.85 7.76
CA ALA A 88 -3.84 2.40 8.82
C ALA A 88 -3.01 3.57 9.37
N GLN A 89 -2.48 3.43 10.59
CA GLN A 89 -1.28 4.14 11.02
C GLN A 89 -0.07 3.35 10.49
N PRO A 90 0.68 3.84 9.45
CA PRO A 90 1.65 3.03 8.73
C PRO A 90 3.11 3.26 9.13
N ILE A 91 3.40 4.18 10.06
CA ILE A 91 4.75 4.63 10.38
C ILE A 91 5.27 3.90 11.63
N VAL A 92 6.34 3.10 11.46
CA VAL A 92 6.93 2.32 12.55
C VAL A 92 7.37 3.23 13.72
N ARG A 93 8.10 4.32 13.44
CA ARG A 93 8.58 5.24 14.49
C ARG A 93 7.44 5.89 15.28
N ASP A 94 6.32 6.20 14.65
CA ASP A 94 5.15 6.77 15.32
C ASP A 94 4.41 5.71 16.16
N SER A 95 4.48 4.43 15.77
CA SER A 95 3.91 3.35 16.57
C SER A 95 4.59 3.17 17.92
N TYR A 96 5.89 3.50 18.02
CA TYR A 96 6.59 3.55 19.31
C TYR A 96 6.19 4.76 20.17
N LYS A 97 5.81 5.88 19.54
CA LYS A 97 5.37 7.09 20.26
C LYS A 97 3.96 6.93 20.80
N ASP A 98 3.06 6.35 20.00
CA ASP A 98 1.66 6.11 20.37
C ASP A 98 1.21 4.71 19.93
N PRO A 99 1.57 3.67 20.68
CA PRO A 99 1.17 2.30 20.38
C PRO A 99 -0.35 2.11 20.50
N ARG A 100 -1.02 2.80 21.45
CA ARG A 100 -2.46 2.68 21.62
C ARG A 100 -3.21 3.14 20.38
N TYR A 101 -2.92 4.32 19.86
CA TYR A 101 -3.50 4.83 18.62
C TYR A 101 -3.24 3.87 17.46
N THR A 102 -2.03 3.28 17.38
CA THR A 102 -1.65 2.30 16.36
C THR A 102 -2.56 1.06 16.40
N TYR A 103 -2.79 0.48 17.58
CA TYR A 103 -3.69 -0.68 17.72
C TYR A 103 -5.16 -0.31 17.51
N GLU A 104 -5.62 0.82 18.04
CA GLU A 104 -7.00 1.30 17.82
C GLU A 104 -7.28 1.49 16.32
N THR A 105 -6.32 2.05 15.58
CA THR A 105 -6.47 2.26 14.13
C THR A 105 -6.35 0.96 13.35
N ASN A 106 -5.28 0.19 13.56
CA ASN A 106 -4.95 -0.93 12.68
C ASN A 106 -5.74 -2.20 13.01
N VAL A 107 -6.08 -2.41 14.28
CA VAL A 107 -6.84 -3.60 14.71
C VAL A 107 -8.32 -3.28 14.81
N MET A 108 -8.70 -2.27 15.61
CA MET A 108 -10.12 -1.94 15.77
C MET A 108 -10.71 -1.33 14.49
N GLY A 109 -9.94 -0.55 13.72
CA GLY A 109 -10.35 -0.10 12.39
C GLY A 109 -10.63 -1.27 11.44
N THR A 110 -9.82 -2.35 11.48
CA THR A 110 -10.09 -3.59 10.72
C THR A 110 -11.37 -4.27 11.23
N VAL A 111 -11.57 -4.35 12.54
CA VAL A 111 -12.83 -4.87 13.11
C VAL A 111 -14.01 -4.07 12.60
N ASN A 112 -13.95 -2.74 12.64
CA ASN A 112 -15.04 -1.87 12.26
C ASN A 112 -15.43 -2.02 10.77
N ILE A 113 -14.46 -2.08 9.85
CA ILE A 113 -14.78 -2.31 8.44
C ILE A 113 -15.37 -3.71 8.20
N LEU A 114 -14.86 -4.74 8.89
CA LEU A 114 -15.41 -6.10 8.79
C LEU A 114 -16.81 -6.21 9.42
N GLU A 115 -17.14 -5.41 10.44
CA GLU A 115 -18.51 -5.30 10.98
C GLU A 115 -19.47 -4.65 9.97
N CYS A 116 -19.06 -3.59 9.27
CA CYS A 116 -19.86 -3.03 8.18
C CYS A 116 -20.13 -4.07 7.09
N VAL A 117 -19.08 -4.81 6.69
CA VAL A 117 -19.20 -5.91 5.72
C VAL A 117 -20.10 -7.03 6.22
N ARG A 118 -20.01 -7.38 7.51
CA ARG A 118 -20.82 -8.45 8.10
C ARG A 118 -22.32 -8.12 8.07
N GLN A 119 -22.68 -6.88 8.20
CA GLN A 119 -24.07 -6.41 8.17
C GLN A 119 -24.62 -6.18 6.76
N ALA A 120 -23.74 -6.11 5.74
CA ALA A 120 -24.12 -5.88 4.35
C ALA A 120 -24.33 -7.19 3.59
N ASP A 121 -25.33 -7.25 2.70
CA ASP A 121 -25.61 -8.38 1.81
C ASP A 121 -25.16 -8.13 0.35
N TYR A 122 -24.81 -6.90 0.03
CA TYR A 122 -24.42 -6.44 -1.31
C TYR A 122 -22.91 -6.52 -1.58
N VAL A 123 -22.08 -6.77 -0.57
CA VAL A 123 -20.61 -6.88 -0.73
C VAL A 123 -20.25 -8.27 -1.27
N LYS A 124 -19.42 -8.29 -2.31
CA LYS A 124 -18.92 -9.50 -2.97
C LYS A 124 -17.44 -9.77 -2.74
N SER A 125 -16.64 -8.73 -2.63
CA SER A 125 -15.19 -8.84 -2.57
C SER A 125 -14.61 -7.85 -1.55
N VAL A 126 -13.78 -8.35 -0.64
CA VAL A 126 -13.08 -7.55 0.37
C VAL A 126 -11.60 -7.88 0.35
N LEU A 127 -10.76 -6.85 0.27
CA LEU A 127 -9.32 -6.98 0.42
C LEU A 127 -8.84 -6.14 1.60
N ASN A 128 -8.24 -6.78 2.59
CA ASN A 128 -7.52 -6.11 3.67
C ASN A 128 -6.03 -6.03 3.33
N VAL A 129 -5.51 -4.81 3.23
CA VAL A 129 -4.11 -4.56 2.91
C VAL A 129 -3.29 -4.52 4.20
N THR A 130 -2.35 -5.45 4.31
CA THR A 130 -1.43 -5.55 5.43
C THR A 130 0.02 -5.26 5.01
N THR A 131 1.01 -5.90 5.58
CA THR A 131 2.42 -5.62 5.35
C THR A 131 3.27 -6.90 5.35
N ASP A 132 4.44 -6.85 4.74
CA ASP A 132 5.50 -7.85 4.84
C ASP A 132 6.01 -8.06 6.28
N LYS A 133 5.80 -7.08 7.17
CA LYS A 133 6.27 -7.08 8.55
C LYS A 133 5.38 -7.85 9.53
N VAL A 134 4.33 -8.52 9.02
CA VAL A 134 3.42 -9.32 9.86
C VAL A 134 4.05 -10.59 10.42
N TYR A 135 5.12 -11.05 9.81
CA TYR A 135 5.78 -12.31 10.16
C TYR A 135 6.70 -12.19 11.39
N LYS A 136 6.86 -13.30 12.11
CA LYS A 136 7.97 -13.46 13.03
C LYS A 136 9.28 -13.43 12.24
N ASN A 137 10.01 -12.32 12.32
CA ASN A 137 11.23 -12.15 11.56
C ASN A 137 12.40 -12.87 12.23
N ASN A 138 12.92 -13.91 11.58
CA ASN A 138 14.07 -14.70 12.02
C ASN A 138 15.39 -14.21 11.38
N GLU A 139 15.40 -13.10 10.66
CA GLU A 139 16.58 -12.51 9.97
C GLU A 139 17.32 -13.53 9.07
N TRP A 140 16.58 -14.47 8.46
CA TRP A 140 17.14 -15.50 7.58
C TRP A 140 17.14 -15.07 6.10
N CYS A 141 17.86 -15.86 5.27
CA CYS A 141 18.03 -15.50 3.83
C CYS A 141 16.82 -15.80 2.96
N TRP A 142 15.86 -16.61 3.44
CA TRP A 142 14.66 -16.98 2.66
C TRP A 142 13.55 -15.95 2.76
N GLY A 143 12.73 -15.86 1.70
CA GLY A 143 11.48 -15.12 1.74
C GLY A 143 10.44 -15.79 2.64
N TYR A 144 9.65 -15.00 3.38
CA TYR A 144 8.55 -15.50 4.20
C TYR A 144 7.39 -15.93 3.30
N ARG A 145 6.80 -17.09 3.61
CA ARG A 145 5.62 -17.63 2.95
C ARG A 145 4.37 -17.33 3.76
N GLU A 146 3.21 -17.44 3.14
CA GLU A 146 1.94 -17.07 3.75
C GLU A 146 1.53 -17.94 4.95
N ASP A 147 2.10 -19.12 5.09
CA ASP A 147 1.90 -20.09 6.20
C ASP A 147 2.88 -19.90 7.38
N GLU A 148 3.82 -18.96 7.28
CA GLU A 148 4.77 -18.66 8.37
C GLU A 148 4.08 -17.91 9.54
N PRO A 149 4.60 -18.06 10.78
CA PRO A 149 4.00 -17.46 11.96
C PRO A 149 3.86 -15.92 11.88
N LEU A 150 2.69 -15.44 12.26
CA LEU A 150 2.38 -14.01 12.35
C LEU A 150 2.74 -13.51 13.75
N ASP A 151 3.86 -12.77 13.86
CA ASP A 151 4.36 -12.21 15.13
C ASP A 151 5.28 -11.01 14.82
N GLY A 152 4.71 -9.94 14.29
CA GLY A 152 5.44 -8.69 14.02
C GLY A 152 6.06 -8.10 15.28
N PHE A 153 7.30 -7.60 15.19
CA PHE A 153 8.11 -7.26 16.36
C PHE A 153 7.69 -5.94 17.03
N ASP A 154 7.54 -4.88 16.24
CA ASP A 154 7.19 -3.54 16.75
C ASP A 154 5.66 -3.34 16.80
N PRO A 155 5.15 -2.27 17.48
CA PRO A 155 3.69 -2.07 17.62
C PRO A 155 2.97 -1.95 16.26
N TYR A 156 3.59 -1.35 15.24
CA TYR A 156 3.01 -1.30 13.89
C TYR A 156 2.93 -2.70 13.26
N SER A 157 4.05 -3.41 13.24
CA SER A 157 4.15 -4.75 12.66
C SER A 157 3.21 -5.73 13.35
N ASN A 158 3.17 -5.70 14.69
CA ASN A 158 2.29 -6.54 15.49
C ASN A 158 0.80 -6.19 15.28
N SER A 159 0.47 -4.91 15.22
CA SER A 159 -0.92 -4.50 14.94
C SER A 159 -1.41 -5.00 13.58
N LYS A 160 -0.52 -5.08 12.57
CA LYS A 160 -0.84 -5.67 11.27
C LYS A 160 -0.94 -7.20 11.32
N SER A 161 -0.14 -7.89 12.16
CA SER A 161 -0.33 -9.32 12.45
C SER A 161 -1.70 -9.56 13.09
N CYS A 162 -2.11 -8.73 14.05
CA CYS A 162 -3.43 -8.79 14.65
C CYS A 162 -4.56 -8.52 13.63
N SER A 163 -4.38 -7.58 12.70
CA SER A 163 -5.33 -7.32 11.60
C SER A 163 -5.54 -8.55 10.70
N GLU A 164 -4.45 -9.30 10.40
CA GLU A 164 -4.54 -10.60 9.70
C GLU A 164 -5.37 -11.60 10.51
N LEU A 165 -5.04 -11.78 11.80
CA LEU A 165 -5.74 -12.75 12.68
C LEU A 165 -7.23 -12.39 12.86
N VAL A 166 -7.57 -11.11 12.98
CA VAL A 166 -8.96 -10.64 12.99
C VAL A 166 -9.65 -11.00 11.69
N THR A 167 -9.03 -10.75 10.55
CA THR A 167 -9.60 -11.08 9.24
C THR A 167 -9.83 -12.60 9.11
N HIS A 168 -8.88 -13.44 9.53
CA HIS A 168 -9.04 -14.90 9.56
C HIS A 168 -10.22 -15.32 10.43
N SER A 169 -10.37 -14.72 11.62
CA SER A 169 -11.47 -15.02 12.54
C SER A 169 -12.83 -14.68 11.92
N TYR A 170 -12.94 -13.50 11.26
CA TYR A 170 -14.18 -13.10 10.58
C TYR A 170 -14.54 -14.01 9.40
N ILE A 171 -13.54 -14.41 8.60
CA ILE A 171 -13.75 -15.37 7.50
C ILE A 171 -14.34 -16.65 8.06
N ASN A 172 -13.70 -17.23 9.08
CA ASN A 172 -14.10 -18.52 9.64
C ASN A 172 -15.45 -18.47 10.36
N SER A 173 -15.75 -17.38 11.07
CA SER A 173 -16.92 -17.29 11.94
C SER A 173 -18.16 -16.76 11.22
N PHE A 174 -18.01 -15.89 10.22
CA PHE A 174 -19.13 -15.13 9.67
C PHE A 174 -19.30 -15.21 8.15
N PHE A 175 -18.21 -15.50 7.39
CA PHE A 175 -18.24 -15.37 5.94
C PHE A 175 -18.20 -16.69 5.18
N GLN A 176 -17.89 -17.82 5.83
CA GLN A 176 -17.77 -19.14 5.16
C GLN A 176 -19.01 -19.53 4.34
N ASN A 177 -20.20 -19.27 4.88
CA ASN A 177 -21.49 -19.65 4.28
C ASN A 177 -22.18 -18.49 3.54
N ARG A 178 -21.49 -17.40 3.27
CA ARG A 178 -22.00 -16.22 2.56
C ARG A 178 -21.37 -16.11 1.17
N ASP A 179 -22.10 -15.47 0.25
CA ASP A 179 -21.57 -15.18 -1.11
C ASP A 179 -20.66 -13.95 -1.08
N ILE A 180 -19.59 -14.02 -0.31
CA ILE A 180 -18.58 -12.99 -0.16
C ILE A 180 -17.19 -13.62 -0.12
N ALA A 181 -16.24 -13.00 -0.80
CA ALA A 181 -14.83 -13.38 -0.79
C ALA A 181 -14.00 -12.34 -0.03
N VAL A 182 -13.18 -12.80 0.92
CA VAL A 182 -12.33 -11.94 1.74
C VAL A 182 -10.90 -12.43 1.65
N SER A 183 -9.98 -11.52 1.32
CA SER A 183 -8.54 -11.80 1.22
C SER A 183 -7.72 -10.79 2.01
N THR A 184 -6.46 -11.15 2.30
CA THR A 184 -5.43 -10.21 2.72
C THR A 184 -4.29 -10.15 1.70
N ALA A 185 -3.65 -8.98 1.60
CA ALA A 185 -2.47 -8.77 0.76
C ALA A 185 -1.34 -8.16 1.60
N ARG A 186 -0.24 -8.91 1.72
CA ARG A 186 0.96 -8.57 2.50
C ARG A 186 1.99 -7.98 1.57
N ALA A 187 2.06 -6.65 1.51
CA ALA A 187 2.98 -5.96 0.60
C ALA A 187 4.20 -5.41 1.34
N GLY A 188 5.35 -5.49 0.68
CA GLY A 188 6.61 -4.92 1.14
C GLY A 188 6.71 -3.41 0.97
N ASN A 189 7.94 -2.90 0.95
CA ASN A 189 8.22 -1.48 0.82
C ASN A 189 7.80 -0.96 -0.57
N VAL A 190 6.98 0.07 -0.57
CA VAL A 190 6.43 0.67 -1.78
C VAL A 190 7.05 2.04 -2.01
N ILE A 191 7.54 2.27 -3.21
CA ILE A 191 8.10 3.56 -3.67
C ILE A 191 7.28 4.09 -4.85
N GLY A 192 7.40 5.38 -5.12
CA GLY A 192 6.71 6.04 -6.24
C GLY A 192 6.59 7.52 -6.03
N GLY A 193 6.16 8.22 -7.05
CA GLY A 193 5.93 9.66 -6.99
C GLY A 193 4.73 10.01 -6.09
N GLY A 194 4.84 11.16 -5.41
CA GLY A 194 3.76 11.66 -4.55
C GLY A 194 3.70 11.08 -3.14
N ASP A 195 4.70 10.29 -2.70
CA ASP A 195 4.88 9.99 -1.29
C ASP A 195 5.60 11.19 -0.63
N PHE A 196 4.94 11.84 0.30
CA PHE A 196 5.48 12.99 1.05
C PHE A 196 5.70 12.68 2.53
N ALA A 197 5.52 11.43 2.96
CA ALA A 197 5.65 11.04 4.35
C ALA A 197 7.07 11.30 4.90
N ASN A 198 7.14 11.62 6.18
CA ASN A 198 8.42 11.70 6.89
C ASN A 198 8.96 10.29 7.17
N ASP A 199 10.26 10.22 7.44
CA ASP A 199 10.94 8.98 7.80
C ASP A 199 10.88 7.86 6.74
N ARG A 200 10.69 8.21 5.47
CA ARG A 200 10.77 7.30 4.32
C ARG A 200 11.87 7.71 3.38
N ILE A 201 12.59 6.72 2.86
CA ILE A 201 13.83 6.96 2.10
C ILE A 201 13.62 7.78 0.82
N ILE A 202 12.61 7.50 0.01
CA ILE A 202 12.38 8.24 -1.25
C ILE A 202 11.92 9.68 -1.00
N PRO A 203 10.93 9.96 -0.14
CA PRO A 203 10.62 11.34 0.28
C PRO A 203 11.84 12.10 0.82
N ASP A 204 12.70 11.44 1.61
CA ASP A 204 13.93 12.05 2.14
C ASP A 204 14.92 12.38 1.01
N CYS A 205 15.07 11.51 0.00
CA CYS A 205 15.88 11.76 -1.19
C CYS A 205 15.36 13.00 -1.95
N VAL A 206 14.06 13.06 -2.25
CA VAL A 206 13.45 14.17 -2.99
C VAL A 206 13.59 15.49 -2.23
N ARG A 207 13.37 15.47 -0.90
CA ARG A 207 13.57 16.66 -0.06
C ARG A 207 15.01 17.14 -0.03
N ALA A 208 15.98 16.24 -0.03
CA ALA A 208 17.41 16.59 -0.11
C ALA A 208 17.73 17.25 -1.45
N MET A 209 17.26 16.68 -2.55
CA MET A 209 17.47 17.24 -3.90
C MET A 209 16.82 18.62 -4.04
N ALA A 210 15.61 18.82 -3.55
CA ALA A 210 14.95 20.12 -3.55
C ALA A 210 15.74 21.21 -2.79
N LYS A 211 16.58 20.82 -1.84
CA LYS A 211 17.45 21.71 -1.05
C LYS A 211 18.87 21.80 -1.60
N GLY A 212 19.23 21.07 -2.65
CA GLY A 212 20.60 20.97 -3.14
C GLY A 212 21.59 20.38 -2.11
N ALA A 213 21.12 19.46 -1.27
CA ALA A 213 21.91 18.87 -0.18
C ALA A 213 22.15 17.36 -0.41
N PRO A 214 23.22 16.78 0.15
CA PRO A 214 23.41 15.33 0.14
C PRO A 214 22.28 14.60 0.89
N ILE A 215 21.91 13.40 0.40
CA ILE A 215 20.88 12.56 1.01
C ILE A 215 21.46 11.89 2.25
N GLY A 216 20.83 12.07 3.42
CA GLY A 216 21.20 11.35 4.65
C GLY A 216 20.56 9.97 4.70
N VAL A 217 21.35 8.89 4.71
CA VAL A 217 20.85 7.50 4.78
C VAL A 217 21.12 6.92 6.16
N ARG A 218 20.04 6.65 6.90
CA ARG A 218 20.14 6.20 8.32
C ARG A 218 20.44 4.71 8.46
N ASN A 219 19.99 3.86 7.53
CA ASN A 219 20.24 2.43 7.55
C ASN A 219 20.56 1.90 6.13
N PRO A 220 21.78 2.17 5.62
CA PRO A 220 22.14 1.83 4.24
C PRO A 220 22.27 0.33 3.96
N TYR A 221 22.45 -0.50 5.00
CA TYR A 221 22.74 -1.93 4.86
C TYR A 221 21.51 -2.84 4.94
N SER A 222 20.34 -2.31 5.30
CA SER A 222 19.12 -3.11 5.40
C SER A 222 18.60 -3.49 4.00
N THR A 223 18.35 -4.76 3.78
CA THR A 223 17.73 -5.30 2.55
C THR A 223 16.23 -5.24 2.64
N ARG A 224 15.57 -4.72 1.61
CA ARG A 224 14.10 -4.58 1.54
C ARG A 224 13.57 -4.96 0.15
N PRO A 225 12.34 -5.50 0.08
CA PRO A 225 11.65 -5.79 -1.16
C PRO A 225 10.96 -4.52 -1.70
N TYR A 226 11.73 -3.62 -2.30
CA TYR A 226 11.18 -2.38 -2.86
C TYR A 226 10.45 -2.64 -4.19
N GLN A 227 9.29 -2.03 -4.36
CA GLN A 227 8.50 -2.11 -5.58
C GLN A 227 7.78 -0.80 -5.87
N HIS A 228 7.47 -0.52 -7.13
CA HIS A 228 6.67 0.66 -7.48
C HIS A 228 5.25 0.53 -6.94
N VAL A 229 4.61 1.66 -6.61
CA VAL A 229 3.25 1.69 -6.05
C VAL A 229 2.23 0.99 -6.94
N LEU A 230 2.37 1.07 -8.25
CA LEU A 230 1.48 0.42 -9.21
C LEU A 230 1.56 -1.12 -9.18
N GLU A 231 2.69 -1.71 -8.78
CA GLU A 231 2.83 -3.16 -8.64
C GLU A 231 1.83 -3.74 -7.62
N PRO A 232 1.89 -3.38 -6.33
CA PRO A 232 0.94 -3.95 -5.38
C PRO A 232 -0.50 -3.48 -5.65
N LEU A 233 -0.72 -2.27 -6.18
CA LEU A 233 -2.07 -1.82 -6.50
C LEU A 233 -2.70 -2.63 -7.63
N SER A 234 -1.93 -2.99 -8.65
CA SER A 234 -2.39 -3.88 -9.72
C SER A 234 -2.80 -5.26 -9.18
N VAL A 235 -2.03 -5.77 -8.22
CA VAL A 235 -2.32 -7.05 -7.55
C VAL A 235 -3.55 -6.96 -6.66
N TYR A 236 -3.73 -5.85 -5.92
CA TYR A 236 -4.94 -5.65 -5.11
C TYR A 236 -6.20 -5.66 -5.98
N LEU A 237 -6.14 -4.99 -7.11
CA LEU A 237 -7.23 -5.00 -8.08
C LEU A 237 -7.42 -6.39 -8.71
N LEU A 238 -6.34 -7.11 -9.04
CA LEU A 238 -6.42 -8.46 -9.58
C LEU A 238 -7.09 -9.43 -8.59
N ILE A 239 -6.67 -9.42 -7.31
CA ILE A 239 -7.28 -10.24 -6.26
C ILE A 239 -8.76 -9.88 -6.12
N ALA A 240 -9.09 -8.59 -6.00
CA ALA A 240 -10.45 -8.13 -5.80
C ALA A 240 -11.36 -8.51 -6.97
N GLN A 241 -10.89 -8.44 -8.21
CA GLN A 241 -11.61 -8.89 -9.40
C GLN A 241 -11.81 -10.41 -9.37
N LYS A 242 -10.72 -11.18 -9.23
CA LYS A 242 -10.77 -12.64 -9.36
C LYS A 242 -11.62 -13.30 -8.29
N GLN A 243 -11.51 -12.84 -7.05
CA GLN A 243 -12.35 -13.35 -5.96
C GLN A 243 -13.81 -12.87 -6.04
N TYR A 244 -14.10 -11.74 -6.69
CA TYR A 244 -15.46 -11.32 -7.02
C TYR A 244 -16.09 -12.25 -8.05
N GLU A 245 -15.32 -12.67 -9.07
CA GLU A 245 -15.75 -13.60 -10.12
C GLU A 245 -15.91 -15.04 -9.59
N ASP A 246 -14.99 -15.51 -8.73
CA ASP A 246 -15.00 -16.85 -8.17
C ASP A 246 -14.30 -16.86 -6.78
N ARG A 247 -15.05 -17.20 -5.74
CA ARG A 247 -14.59 -17.24 -4.34
C ARG A 247 -13.37 -18.13 -4.09
N LYS A 248 -13.07 -19.10 -4.97
CA LYS A 248 -11.88 -19.95 -4.83
C LYS A 248 -10.56 -19.17 -4.85
N TYR A 249 -10.58 -17.96 -5.39
CA TYR A 249 -9.42 -17.06 -5.41
C TYR A 249 -9.24 -16.25 -4.12
N ALA A 250 -10.17 -16.36 -3.15
CA ALA A 250 -9.99 -15.77 -1.83
C ALA A 250 -8.86 -16.46 -1.07
N GLY A 251 -8.02 -15.66 -0.38
CA GLY A 251 -6.90 -16.18 0.38
C GLY A 251 -5.96 -15.09 0.91
N PHE A 252 -4.83 -15.54 1.42
CA PHE A 252 -3.78 -14.69 1.97
C PHE A 252 -2.62 -14.70 0.99
N TYR A 253 -2.15 -13.52 0.56
CA TYR A 253 -1.18 -13.41 -0.52
C TYR A 253 -0.03 -12.47 -0.16
N ASN A 254 1.19 -12.93 -0.35
CA ASN A 254 2.36 -12.07 -0.39
C ASN A 254 2.41 -11.33 -1.72
N VAL A 255 2.78 -10.05 -1.64
CA VAL A 255 2.88 -9.16 -2.81
C VAL A 255 4.22 -8.42 -2.74
N GLY A 256 5.17 -8.83 -3.52
CA GLY A 256 6.52 -8.28 -3.54
C GLY A 256 7.21 -8.46 -4.87
N PRO A 257 8.36 -7.81 -5.05
CA PRO A 257 9.17 -7.93 -6.25
C PRO A 257 9.85 -9.30 -6.33
N ASP A 258 10.49 -9.58 -7.45
CA ASP A 258 11.38 -10.70 -7.59
C ASP A 258 12.64 -10.54 -6.72
N GLU A 259 13.34 -11.63 -6.46
CA GLU A 259 14.51 -11.64 -5.57
C GLU A 259 15.61 -10.70 -6.06
N CYS A 260 15.81 -10.57 -7.37
CA CYS A 260 16.79 -9.68 -7.97
C CYS A 260 16.54 -8.18 -7.69
N ASP A 261 15.31 -7.81 -7.32
CA ASP A 261 14.90 -6.44 -6.99
C ASP A 261 14.92 -6.16 -5.48
N CYS A 262 15.25 -7.17 -4.67
CA CYS A 262 15.49 -6.99 -3.24
C CYS A 262 16.88 -6.41 -3.01
N VAL A 263 16.95 -5.09 -2.83
CA VAL A 263 18.20 -4.35 -2.71
C VAL A 263 18.40 -3.75 -1.33
N THR A 264 19.65 -3.41 -0.98
CA THR A 264 19.89 -2.63 0.24
C THR A 264 19.42 -1.19 0.05
N THR A 265 19.12 -0.52 1.17
CA THR A 265 18.73 0.90 1.12
C THR A 265 19.83 1.77 0.48
N GLY A 266 21.12 1.46 0.71
CA GLY A 266 22.22 2.13 0.05
C GLY A 266 22.21 1.97 -1.47
N GLN A 267 22.02 0.73 -1.95
CA GLN A 267 21.89 0.43 -3.39
C GLN A 267 20.67 1.16 -4.02
N LEU A 268 19.56 1.22 -3.28
CA LEU A 268 18.38 1.98 -3.73
C LEU A 268 18.70 3.46 -3.92
N VAL A 269 19.42 4.08 -2.97
CA VAL A 269 19.80 5.49 -3.04
C VAL A 269 20.86 5.71 -4.13
N ASP A 270 21.77 4.76 -4.38
CA ASP A 270 22.68 4.82 -5.54
C ASP A 270 21.91 4.83 -6.86
N LEU A 271 20.84 4.01 -6.98
CA LEU A 271 19.93 4.05 -8.14
C LEU A 271 19.26 5.41 -8.26
N PHE A 272 18.73 5.95 -7.16
CA PHE A 272 18.11 7.27 -7.14
C PHE A 272 19.10 8.36 -7.62
N CYS A 273 20.32 8.40 -7.08
CA CYS A 273 21.33 9.38 -7.47
C CYS A 273 21.67 9.30 -8.96
N ARG A 274 21.78 8.09 -9.51
CA ARG A 274 22.02 7.90 -10.96
C ARG A 274 20.86 8.41 -11.82
N CYS A 275 19.60 8.07 -11.44
CA CYS A 275 18.42 8.52 -12.18
C CYS A 275 18.17 10.01 -12.03
N TRP A 276 18.47 10.57 -10.86
CA TRP A 276 18.32 11.99 -10.61
C TRP A 276 19.31 12.82 -11.41
N GLY A 277 20.57 12.40 -11.45
CA GLY A 277 21.66 13.18 -12.07
C GLY A 277 22.08 14.39 -11.24
N ASP A 278 22.56 15.44 -11.89
CA ASP A 278 22.87 16.76 -11.32
C ASP A 278 23.78 16.74 -10.07
N GLY A 279 24.70 15.76 -9.99
CA GLY A 279 25.63 15.61 -8.87
C GLY A 279 24.99 15.09 -7.58
N ALA A 280 23.81 14.49 -7.67
CA ALA A 280 23.15 13.84 -6.52
C ALA A 280 24.08 12.88 -5.81
N SER A 281 24.15 12.97 -4.50
CA SER A 281 25.02 12.14 -3.65
C SER A 281 24.37 11.87 -2.29
N TRP A 282 24.90 10.89 -1.57
CA TRP A 282 24.40 10.57 -0.24
C TRP A 282 25.53 10.36 0.78
N VAL A 283 25.20 10.47 2.05
CA VAL A 283 26.10 10.25 3.19
C VAL A 283 25.46 9.26 4.16
N ASN A 284 26.30 8.40 4.75
CA ASN A 284 25.86 7.50 5.79
C ASN A 284 25.62 8.29 7.09
N GLN A 285 24.39 8.25 7.59
CA GLN A 285 23.94 8.88 8.82
C GLN A 285 23.34 7.83 9.78
N ALA A 286 23.93 6.62 9.85
CA ALA A 286 23.48 5.58 10.72
C ALA A 286 23.52 6.01 12.20
N GLU A 287 22.39 5.84 12.90
CA GLU A 287 22.25 6.16 14.33
C GLU A 287 22.57 4.93 15.17
N ALA A 288 23.50 5.04 16.12
CA ALA A 288 23.94 3.92 16.97
C ALA A 288 22.82 3.36 17.87
N ASN A 289 21.80 4.17 18.22
CA ASN A 289 20.69 3.83 19.10
C ASN A 289 19.31 3.97 18.43
N ALA A 290 19.22 3.74 17.13
CA ALA A 290 17.93 3.78 16.41
C ALA A 290 16.98 2.68 16.95
N PRO A 291 15.65 2.91 16.94
CA PRO A 291 14.69 1.84 17.20
C PRO A 291 14.96 0.65 16.29
N HIS A 292 14.71 -0.56 16.81
CA HIS A 292 14.93 -1.79 16.05
C HIS A 292 14.09 -1.77 14.78
N GLU A 293 14.75 -1.89 13.65
CA GLU A 293 14.14 -2.20 12.34
C GLU A 293 14.81 -3.48 11.81
N ALA A 294 14.03 -4.36 11.20
CA ALA A 294 14.56 -5.57 10.60
C ALA A 294 15.72 -5.25 9.64
N ASN A 295 16.81 -6.01 9.70
CA ASN A 295 17.93 -5.84 8.76
C ASN A 295 17.67 -6.55 7.44
N PHE A 296 16.93 -7.66 7.50
CA PHE A 296 16.64 -8.49 6.33
C PHE A 296 15.16 -8.87 6.30
N LEU A 297 14.50 -8.58 5.20
CA LEU A 297 13.11 -8.95 4.97
C LEU A 297 12.87 -9.17 3.47
N LYS A 298 12.39 -10.37 3.15
CA LYS A 298 11.94 -10.75 1.80
C LYS A 298 10.62 -11.49 1.90
N LEU A 299 9.87 -11.51 0.81
CA LEU A 299 8.64 -12.29 0.65
C LEU A 299 8.85 -13.38 -0.41
N ASP A 300 8.34 -14.58 -0.16
CA ASP A 300 8.11 -15.58 -1.19
C ASP A 300 6.74 -15.29 -1.82
N CYS A 301 6.74 -14.92 -3.09
CA CYS A 301 5.54 -14.61 -3.87
C CYS A 301 5.12 -15.75 -4.82
N SER A 302 5.62 -16.98 -4.61
CA SER A 302 5.33 -18.14 -5.45
C SER A 302 3.84 -18.46 -5.51
N LYS A 303 3.12 -18.30 -4.39
CA LYS A 303 1.68 -18.56 -4.31
C LYS A 303 0.87 -17.65 -5.25
N ILE A 304 1.09 -16.35 -5.19
CA ILE A 304 0.35 -15.41 -6.03
C ILE A 304 0.66 -15.61 -7.52
N LYS A 305 1.92 -15.93 -7.86
CA LYS A 305 2.34 -16.27 -9.21
C LYS A 305 1.65 -17.54 -9.72
N ALA A 306 1.57 -18.58 -8.89
CA ALA A 306 0.91 -19.84 -9.25
C ALA A 306 -0.61 -19.69 -9.40
N VAL A 307 -1.27 -18.91 -8.52
CA VAL A 307 -2.72 -18.77 -8.52
C VAL A 307 -3.24 -17.85 -9.61
N PHE A 308 -2.55 -16.74 -9.87
CA PHE A 308 -3.02 -15.70 -10.79
C PHE A 308 -2.20 -15.57 -12.07
N GLY A 309 -1.09 -16.30 -12.21
CA GLY A 309 -0.14 -16.08 -13.31
C GLY A 309 0.51 -14.71 -13.30
N TRP A 310 0.46 -14.03 -12.14
CA TRP A 310 1.01 -12.68 -12.01
C TRP A 310 2.54 -12.72 -12.03
N GLN A 311 3.14 -11.68 -12.59
CA GLN A 311 4.58 -11.40 -12.56
C GLN A 311 4.76 -9.90 -12.32
N PRO A 312 5.81 -9.45 -11.58
CA PRO A 312 6.18 -8.04 -11.54
C PRO A 312 6.42 -7.51 -12.95
N ARG A 313 5.99 -6.27 -13.21
CA ARG A 313 6.12 -5.62 -14.52
C ARG A 313 7.33 -4.72 -14.61
N TRP A 314 7.62 -4.02 -13.53
CA TRP A 314 8.74 -3.09 -13.42
C TRP A 314 9.77 -3.59 -12.42
N HIS A 315 11.01 -3.71 -12.87
CA HIS A 315 12.16 -3.97 -12.02
C HIS A 315 12.57 -2.69 -11.27
N ILE A 316 13.39 -2.84 -10.23
CA ILE A 316 13.74 -1.73 -9.33
C ILE A 316 14.36 -0.51 -10.05
N ALA A 317 15.09 -0.71 -11.16
CA ALA A 317 15.64 0.38 -11.95
C ALA A 317 14.53 1.21 -12.61
N GLU A 318 13.56 0.58 -13.23
CA GLU A 318 12.39 1.24 -13.85
C GLU A 318 11.51 1.90 -12.79
N CYS A 319 11.29 1.24 -11.64
CA CYS A 319 10.60 1.82 -10.49
C CYS A 319 11.25 3.16 -10.07
N MET A 320 12.58 3.21 -10.09
CA MET A 320 13.32 4.40 -9.72
C MET A 320 13.21 5.50 -10.79
N GLU A 321 13.26 5.14 -12.07
CA GLU A 321 13.09 6.08 -13.18
C GLU A 321 11.73 6.79 -13.11
N MET A 322 10.63 6.03 -12.93
CA MET A 322 9.29 6.57 -12.79
C MET A 322 9.19 7.49 -11.56
N THR A 323 9.70 7.03 -10.42
CA THR A 323 9.72 7.81 -9.17
C THR A 323 10.48 9.15 -9.33
N CYS A 324 11.63 9.13 -9.98
CA CYS A 324 12.40 10.35 -10.26
C CYS A 324 11.70 11.27 -11.26
N ARG A 325 11.09 10.70 -12.32
CA ARG A 325 10.35 11.46 -13.33
C ARG A 325 9.19 12.21 -12.67
N PHE A 326 8.33 11.52 -11.93
CA PHE A 326 7.24 12.15 -11.19
C PHE A 326 7.75 13.27 -10.26
N SER A 327 8.80 12.99 -9.50
CA SER A 327 9.34 13.95 -8.52
C SER A 327 9.86 15.22 -9.20
N LYS A 328 10.50 15.11 -10.38
CA LYS A 328 10.95 16.25 -11.18
C LYS A 328 9.78 17.04 -11.76
N VAL A 329 8.73 16.37 -12.25
CA VAL A 329 7.48 17.02 -12.70
C VAL A 329 6.86 17.81 -11.56
N TRP A 330 6.74 17.22 -10.37
CA TRP A 330 6.21 17.90 -9.19
C TRP A 330 7.04 19.15 -8.79
N LEU A 331 8.37 19.02 -8.70
CA LEU A 331 9.26 20.11 -8.32
C LEU A 331 9.26 21.25 -9.33
N SER A 332 9.00 20.97 -10.61
CA SER A 332 8.88 21.99 -11.65
C SER A 332 7.48 22.63 -11.73
N GLY A 333 6.54 22.21 -10.87
CA GLY A 333 5.16 22.70 -10.90
C GLY A 333 4.34 22.16 -12.09
N GLY A 334 4.72 20.99 -12.62
CA GLY A 334 4.04 20.34 -13.73
C GLY A 334 2.68 19.72 -13.37
N ASP A 335 2.00 19.16 -14.38
CA ASP A 335 0.65 18.56 -14.26
C ASP A 335 0.73 17.17 -13.63
N ILE A 336 0.45 17.08 -12.32
CA ILE A 336 0.51 15.82 -11.57
C ILE A 336 -0.60 14.84 -11.99
N PRO A 337 -1.86 15.25 -12.18
CA PRO A 337 -2.88 14.38 -12.77
C PRO A 337 -2.45 13.73 -14.08
N ALA A 338 -1.89 14.49 -15.01
CA ALA A 338 -1.41 13.96 -16.29
C ALA A 338 -0.23 13.01 -16.12
N GLU A 339 0.72 13.31 -15.23
CA GLU A 339 1.85 12.42 -14.96
C GLU A 339 1.39 11.09 -14.33
N MET A 340 0.43 11.12 -13.40
CA MET A 340 -0.17 9.90 -12.85
C MET A 340 -0.84 9.06 -13.94
N ASP A 341 -1.59 9.68 -14.83
CA ASP A 341 -2.26 8.97 -15.94
C ASP A 341 -1.24 8.35 -16.91
N ASN A 342 -0.14 9.08 -17.21
CA ASN A 342 0.93 8.56 -18.04
C ASN A 342 1.58 7.32 -17.42
N GLU A 343 1.94 7.36 -16.13
CA GLU A 343 2.53 6.21 -15.45
C GLU A 343 1.55 5.02 -15.38
N ILE A 344 0.26 5.27 -15.11
CA ILE A 344 -0.78 4.23 -15.11
C ILE A 344 -0.88 3.58 -16.48
N ASN A 345 -0.93 4.36 -17.56
CA ASN A 345 -1.03 3.84 -18.93
C ASN A 345 0.23 3.04 -19.29
N GLU A 346 1.43 3.58 -19.07
CA GLU A 346 2.70 2.87 -19.30
C GLU A 346 2.75 1.52 -18.55
N PHE A 347 2.24 1.50 -17.31
CA PHE A 347 2.22 0.29 -16.50
C PHE A 347 1.24 -0.76 -17.03
N PHE A 348 0.02 -0.37 -17.40
CA PHE A 348 -1.03 -1.32 -17.81
C PHE A 348 -0.97 -1.71 -19.29
N GLU A 349 -0.39 -0.88 -20.17
CA GLU A 349 -0.18 -1.20 -21.60
C GLU A 349 0.98 -2.16 -21.84
N ARG A 350 1.90 -2.29 -20.92
CA ARG A 350 2.98 -3.30 -20.99
C ARG A 350 2.38 -4.70 -20.88
N THR A 351 2.38 -5.41 -21.99
CA THR A 351 1.93 -6.82 -22.14
C THR A 351 3.04 -7.79 -21.79
#